data_e39fe76ef5788b3490385a240dd5c464
#
_entry.id   e39fe76ef5788b3490385a240dd5c464
#
_cell.length_a   1.000
_cell.length_b   1.000
_cell.length_c   1.000
_cell.angle_alpha   90.00
_cell.angle_beta   90.00
_cell.angle_gamma   90.00
#
_symmetry.space_group_name_H-M   'P 1'
#
loop_
_entity.id
_entity.type
_entity.pdbx_description
1 polymer ?
#
loop_
_entity_poly.entity_id
_entity_poly.type
_entity_poly.pdbx_seq_one_letter_code
_entity_poly.pdbx_strand_id
1 'polypeptide(L)'
;MDDRYRIVLCGANTYDKKYYFNRKFDKIPENIKEELHIICVLFTEEAGGIFTIGFTPTGKVVMDSTCDEGDLLYDDIGSGLLMKKIRQSKQELFQALQVYYKVTFLHMEPGDVLAEDEETDPDEIQDSVGRAGVTH
;
A
#
# COMPACT_ATOMS: atom_id res chain seq x y z
N MET A 1 -4.79 13.15 9.59
CA MET A 1 -4.87 11.94 10.21
C MET A 1 -3.64 11.19 10.15
N ASP A 2 -3.45 10.56 11.16
CA ASP A 2 -2.19 9.99 11.36
C ASP A 2 -2.08 8.64 10.69
N ASP A 3 -1.02 8.44 9.96
CA ASP A 3 -0.76 7.17 9.29
C ASP A 3 -0.66 6.01 10.26
N ARG A 4 -0.46 6.31 11.54
CA ARG A 4 -0.36 5.26 12.54
C ARG A 4 -1.60 4.38 12.62
N TYR A 5 -2.74 4.88 12.14
CA TYR A 5 -3.98 4.15 12.26
C TYR A 5 -4.38 3.42 10.99
N ARG A 6 -3.50 3.39 10.02
CA ARG A 6 -3.83 2.65 8.81
C ARG A 6 -3.79 1.15 9.09
N ILE A 7 -4.54 0.42 8.28
CA ILE A 7 -4.60 -1.04 8.37
C ILE A 7 -3.79 -1.62 7.24
N VAL A 8 -2.84 -2.50 7.57
CA VAL A 8 -2.01 -3.13 6.54
C VAL A 8 -2.81 -4.20 5.81
N LEU A 9 -2.80 -4.13 4.49
CA LEU A 9 -3.41 -5.14 3.63
C LEU A 9 -2.41 -6.25 3.33
N CYS A 10 -1.23 -5.90 2.89
CA CYS A 10 -0.20 -6.86 2.53
C CYS A 10 1.17 -6.19 2.53
N GLY A 11 2.21 -6.99 2.46
CA GLY A 11 3.55 -6.46 2.42
C GLY A 11 4.59 -7.52 2.19
N ALA A 12 5.82 -7.08 1.89
CA ALA A 12 6.94 -7.96 1.70
C ALA A 12 8.14 -7.42 2.46
N ASN A 13 8.98 -8.33 2.95
CA ASN A 13 10.14 -7.99 3.77
C ASN A 13 11.37 -8.66 3.16
N THR A 14 12.29 -7.84 2.67
CA THR A 14 13.52 -8.32 2.06
C THR A 14 14.39 -9.08 3.05
N TYR A 15 14.43 -8.65 4.30
CA TYR A 15 15.33 -9.23 5.30
C TYR A 15 14.91 -10.65 5.68
N ASP A 16 13.59 -10.86 5.80
CA ASP A 16 13.05 -12.18 6.14
C ASP A 16 12.66 -12.96 4.90
N LYS A 17 12.64 -12.33 3.74
CA LYS A 17 12.23 -12.94 2.48
C LYS A 17 10.83 -13.54 2.59
N LYS A 18 9.92 -12.76 3.18
CA LYS A 18 8.55 -13.20 3.42
C LYS A 18 7.57 -12.21 2.86
N TYR A 19 6.42 -12.76 2.48
CA TYR A 19 5.27 -11.99 2.04
C TYR A 19 4.15 -12.20 3.05
N TYR A 20 3.43 -11.12 3.36
CA TYR A 20 2.32 -11.14 4.31
C TYR A 20 1.05 -10.66 3.63
N PHE A 21 -0.05 -11.36 3.85
CA PHE A 21 -1.37 -10.91 3.40
C PHE A 21 -2.33 -10.99 4.59
N ASN A 22 -3.02 -9.89 4.87
CA ASN A 22 -3.89 -9.79 6.03
C ASN A 22 -5.15 -10.62 5.85
N ARG A 23 -5.39 -11.54 6.77
CA ARG A 23 -6.53 -12.46 6.69
C ARG A 23 -7.88 -11.77 6.73
N LYS A 24 -7.95 -10.56 7.27
CA LYS A 24 -9.20 -9.79 7.27
C LYS A 24 -9.70 -9.53 5.87
N PHE A 25 -8.85 -9.61 4.87
CA PHE A 25 -9.18 -9.32 3.49
C PHE A 25 -9.22 -10.58 2.63
N ASP A 26 -9.46 -11.72 3.27
CA ASP A 26 -9.44 -13.01 2.60
C ASP A 26 -10.45 -13.14 1.46
N LYS A 27 -11.50 -12.33 1.51
CA LYS A 27 -12.55 -12.39 0.48
C LYS A 27 -12.20 -11.64 -0.79
N ILE A 28 -11.08 -10.95 -0.81
CA ILE A 28 -10.61 -10.33 -2.04
C ILE A 28 -10.32 -11.44 -3.06
N PRO A 29 -10.73 -11.26 -4.34
CA PRO A 29 -10.51 -12.29 -5.35
C PRO A 29 -9.05 -12.69 -5.50
N GLU A 30 -8.83 -13.96 -5.86
CA GLU A 30 -7.47 -14.50 -5.95
C GLU A 30 -6.61 -13.77 -6.96
N ASN A 31 -7.17 -13.36 -8.09
CA ASN A 31 -6.38 -12.67 -9.10
C ASN A 31 -5.86 -11.33 -8.56
N ILE A 32 -6.63 -10.68 -7.71
CA ILE A 32 -6.19 -9.43 -7.08
C ILE A 32 -5.14 -9.71 -6.03
N LYS A 33 -5.32 -10.78 -5.24
CA LYS A 33 -4.32 -11.19 -4.26
C LYS A 33 -2.98 -11.48 -4.94
N GLU A 34 -3.02 -12.16 -6.09
CA GLU A 34 -1.80 -12.47 -6.82
C GLU A 34 -1.11 -11.21 -7.33
N GLU A 35 -1.90 -10.28 -7.84
CA GLU A 35 -1.33 -9.04 -8.33
C GLU A 35 -0.66 -8.25 -7.20
N LEU A 36 -1.29 -8.22 -6.04
CA LEU A 36 -0.72 -7.55 -4.87
C LEU A 36 0.57 -8.24 -4.43
N HIS A 37 0.59 -9.56 -4.46
CA HIS A 37 1.79 -10.33 -4.12
C HIS A 37 2.94 -9.95 -5.05
N ILE A 38 2.67 -9.92 -6.34
CA ILE A 38 3.69 -9.59 -7.33
C ILE A 38 4.23 -8.18 -7.11
N ILE A 39 3.34 -7.21 -6.87
CA ILE A 39 3.75 -5.83 -6.64
C ILE A 39 4.69 -5.75 -5.44
N CYS A 40 4.32 -6.39 -4.34
CA CYS A 40 5.11 -6.30 -3.11
C CYS A 40 6.48 -6.96 -3.28
N VAL A 41 6.52 -8.13 -3.90
CA VAL A 41 7.78 -8.86 -4.04
C VAL A 41 8.70 -8.14 -5.02
N LEU A 42 8.16 -7.69 -6.15
CA LEU A 42 9.00 -6.97 -7.12
C LEU A 42 9.53 -5.67 -6.54
N PHE A 43 8.71 -4.98 -5.72
CA PHE A 43 9.20 -3.77 -5.08
C PHE A 43 10.42 -4.05 -4.22
N THR A 44 10.34 -5.07 -3.35
CA THR A 44 11.45 -5.36 -2.45
C THR A 44 12.66 -5.93 -3.19
N GLU A 45 12.44 -6.61 -4.32
CA GLU A 45 13.56 -7.08 -5.12
C GLU A 45 14.31 -5.90 -5.77
N GLU A 46 13.59 -4.88 -6.14
CA GLU A 46 14.20 -3.73 -6.80
C GLU A 46 14.76 -2.72 -5.81
N ALA A 47 13.99 -2.38 -4.79
CA ALA A 47 14.34 -1.31 -3.85
C ALA A 47 14.89 -1.81 -2.52
N GLY A 48 14.60 -3.05 -2.16
CA GLY A 48 14.98 -3.58 -0.87
C GLY A 48 14.01 -3.15 0.22
N GLY A 49 14.39 -3.39 1.47
CA GLY A 49 13.64 -2.93 2.63
C GLY A 49 12.37 -3.71 2.90
N ILE A 50 11.42 -3.03 3.50
CA ILE A 50 10.12 -3.57 3.85
C ILE A 50 9.07 -2.70 3.16
N PHE A 51 8.21 -3.33 2.38
CA PHE A 51 7.18 -2.61 1.63
C PHE A 51 5.81 -3.09 2.06
N THR A 52 4.89 -2.16 2.32
CA THR A 52 3.52 -2.50 2.69
C THR A 52 2.52 -1.68 1.89
N ILE A 53 1.35 -2.27 1.68
CA ILE A 53 0.19 -1.60 1.11
C ILE A 53 -0.90 -1.69 2.16
N GLY A 54 -1.58 -0.59 2.43
CA GLY A 54 -2.64 -0.59 3.44
C GLY A 54 -3.73 0.41 3.12
N PHE A 55 -4.66 0.53 4.06
CA PHE A 55 -5.77 1.48 3.94
C PHE A 55 -5.71 2.49 5.07
N THR A 56 -6.02 3.75 4.74
CA THR A 56 -6.24 4.75 5.77
C THR A 56 -7.60 4.50 6.42
N PRO A 57 -7.90 5.14 7.55
CA PRO A 57 -9.22 5.00 8.16
C PRO A 57 -10.37 5.40 7.23
N THR A 58 -10.12 6.26 6.26
CA THR A 58 -11.16 6.67 5.31
C THR A 58 -11.21 5.79 4.07
N GLY A 59 -10.37 4.75 4.01
CA GLY A 59 -10.43 3.78 2.93
C GLY A 59 -9.57 4.06 1.72
N LYS A 60 -8.60 4.95 1.84
CA LYS A 60 -7.68 5.21 0.73
C LYS A 60 -6.49 4.25 0.81
N VAL A 61 -6.04 3.78 -0.34
CA VAL A 61 -4.89 2.88 -0.41
C VAL A 61 -3.61 3.69 -0.29
N VAL A 62 -2.74 3.27 0.61
CA VAL A 62 -1.44 3.93 0.80
C VAL A 62 -0.34 2.89 0.77
N MET A 63 0.84 3.31 0.35
CA MET A 63 2.03 2.47 0.32
C MET A 63 3.05 3.02 1.28
N ASP A 64 3.87 2.14 1.83
CA ASP A 64 4.91 2.51 2.77
C ASP A 64 6.13 1.65 2.54
N SER A 65 7.30 2.27 2.58
CA SER A 65 8.56 1.56 2.42
C SER A 65 9.55 2.04 3.47
N THR A 66 10.14 1.10 4.19
CA THR A 66 11.13 1.40 5.21
C THR A 66 12.30 0.43 5.09
N CYS A 67 13.38 0.69 5.81
CA CYS A 67 14.50 -0.23 5.86
C CYS A 67 15.09 -0.24 7.25
N ASP A 68 15.90 -1.27 7.53
CA ASP A 68 16.61 -1.34 8.79
C ASP A 68 17.66 -0.25 8.86
N GLU A 69 17.90 0.21 10.06
CA GLU A 69 18.94 1.21 10.30
C GLU A 69 20.27 0.64 9.87
N GLY A 70 21.02 1.41 9.07
CA GLY A 70 22.31 0.95 8.59
C GLY A 70 22.28 0.17 7.30
N ASP A 71 21.12 -0.04 6.71
CA ASP A 71 21.02 -0.72 5.42
C ASP A 71 21.48 0.23 4.32
N LEU A 72 22.71 0.05 3.87
CA LEU A 72 23.30 0.92 2.86
C LEU A 72 22.85 0.60 1.45
N LEU A 73 22.18 -0.52 1.26
CA LEU A 73 21.69 -0.92 -0.05
C LEU A 73 20.30 -0.38 -0.36
N TYR A 74 19.62 0.14 0.65
CA TYR A 74 18.28 0.66 0.46
C TYR A 74 18.33 2.01 -0.26
N ASP A 75 17.52 2.15 -1.29
CA ASP A 75 17.49 3.34 -2.13
C ASP A 75 16.24 4.16 -1.82
N ASP A 76 16.40 5.19 -0.98
CA ASP A 76 15.28 6.05 -0.58
C ASP A 76 14.63 6.73 -1.78
N ILE A 77 15.45 7.24 -2.67
CA ILE A 77 14.95 7.99 -3.83
C ILE A 77 14.26 7.04 -4.79
N GLY A 78 14.93 5.92 -5.09
CA GLY A 78 14.36 4.91 -5.98
C GLY A 78 13.06 4.34 -5.45
N SER A 79 12.99 4.12 -4.13
CA SER A 79 11.76 3.62 -3.52
C SER A 79 10.60 4.57 -3.73
N GLY A 80 10.84 5.87 -3.53
CA GLY A 80 9.80 6.88 -3.74
C GLY A 80 9.33 6.93 -5.17
N LEU A 81 10.29 6.89 -6.11
CA LEU A 81 9.96 6.91 -7.53
C LEU A 81 9.19 5.66 -7.94
N LEU A 82 9.57 4.51 -7.40
CA LEU A 82 8.91 3.26 -7.71
C LEU A 82 7.47 3.24 -7.17
N MET A 83 7.26 3.76 -5.95
CA MET A 83 5.91 3.86 -5.41
C MET A 83 5.04 4.77 -6.28
N LYS A 84 5.59 5.88 -6.74
CA LYS A 84 4.85 6.77 -7.62
C LYS A 84 4.47 6.07 -8.92
N LYS A 85 5.40 5.31 -9.49
CA LYS A 85 5.15 4.56 -10.71
C LYS A 85 4.06 3.52 -10.50
N ILE A 86 4.11 2.81 -9.37
CA ILE A 86 3.09 1.82 -9.05
C ILE A 86 1.73 2.48 -8.94
N ARG A 87 1.66 3.61 -8.23
CA ARG A 87 0.38 4.30 -8.07
C ARG A 87 -0.19 4.72 -9.42
N GLN A 88 0.66 5.20 -10.31
CA GLN A 88 0.22 5.61 -11.63
C GLN A 88 -0.23 4.43 -12.50
N SER A 89 0.51 3.32 -12.44
CA SER A 89 0.22 2.19 -13.31
C SER A 89 -0.87 1.26 -12.76
N LYS A 90 -1.16 1.34 -11.47
CA LYS A 90 -2.13 0.45 -10.82
C LYS A 90 -3.33 1.20 -10.29
N GLN A 91 -3.70 2.30 -10.92
CA GLN A 91 -4.83 3.10 -10.47
C GLN A 91 -6.12 2.31 -10.38
N GLU A 92 -6.38 1.48 -11.38
CA GLU A 92 -7.62 0.70 -11.39
C GLU A 92 -7.66 -0.30 -10.26
N LEU A 93 -6.52 -0.95 -10.00
CA LEU A 93 -6.45 -1.90 -8.91
C LEU A 93 -6.68 -1.20 -7.57
N PHE A 94 -6.01 -0.08 -7.36
CA PHE A 94 -6.13 0.64 -6.10
C PHE A 94 -7.53 1.20 -5.91
N GLN A 95 -8.16 1.67 -6.99
CA GLN A 95 -9.52 2.16 -6.92
C GLN A 95 -10.49 1.03 -6.55
N ALA A 96 -10.30 -0.14 -7.14
CA ALA A 96 -11.15 -1.29 -6.81
C ALA A 96 -10.99 -1.68 -5.33
N LEU A 97 -9.77 -1.64 -4.83
CA LEU A 97 -9.53 -1.93 -3.42
C LEU A 97 -10.20 -0.91 -2.52
N GLN A 98 -10.16 0.35 -2.88
CA GLN A 98 -10.79 1.41 -2.09
C GLN A 98 -12.30 1.24 -2.04
N VAL A 99 -12.90 0.91 -3.18
CA VAL A 99 -14.34 0.64 -3.23
C VAL A 99 -14.68 -0.55 -2.33
N TYR A 100 -13.88 -1.62 -2.45
CA TYR A 100 -14.10 -2.81 -1.62
C TYR A 100 -14.07 -2.46 -0.13
N TYR A 101 -13.07 -1.71 0.29
CA TYR A 101 -12.91 -1.36 1.70
C TYR A 101 -14.06 -0.49 2.19
N LYS A 102 -14.42 0.51 1.41
CA LYS A 102 -15.47 1.44 1.82
C LYS A 102 -16.83 0.75 1.90
N VAL A 103 -17.13 -0.11 0.94
CA VAL A 103 -18.40 -0.83 0.96
C VAL A 103 -18.41 -1.88 2.07
N THR A 104 -17.33 -2.65 2.20
CA THR A 104 -17.28 -3.79 3.11
C THR A 104 -17.06 -3.39 4.56
N PHE A 105 -16.14 -2.46 4.79
CA PHE A 105 -15.75 -2.12 6.16
C PHE A 105 -16.32 -0.80 6.65
N LEU A 106 -16.60 0.13 5.76
CA LEU A 106 -17.18 1.41 6.14
C LEU A 106 -18.67 1.46 5.84
N HIS A 107 -19.21 0.40 5.22
CA HIS A 107 -20.65 0.25 4.98
C HIS A 107 -21.23 1.38 4.14
N MET A 108 -20.47 1.93 3.23
CA MET A 108 -20.94 2.98 2.34
C MET A 108 -21.71 2.39 1.17
N GLU A 109 -22.65 3.17 0.62
CA GLU A 109 -23.36 2.76 -0.57
C GLU A 109 -22.42 2.85 -1.78
N PRO A 110 -22.45 1.87 -2.69
CA PRO A 110 -21.53 1.88 -3.83
C PRO A 110 -21.56 3.16 -4.66
N GLY A 111 -22.73 3.75 -4.85
CA GLY A 111 -22.82 4.98 -5.61
C GLY A 111 -22.08 6.13 -4.95
N ASP A 112 -22.21 6.24 -3.63
CA ASP A 112 -21.54 7.28 -2.88
C ASP A 112 -20.01 7.08 -2.89
N VAL A 113 -19.56 5.84 -2.84
CA VAL A 113 -18.15 5.54 -2.88
C VAL A 113 -17.54 5.96 -4.22
N LEU A 114 -18.22 5.63 -5.31
CA LEU A 114 -17.72 5.96 -6.65
C LEU A 114 -17.62 7.46 -6.85
N ALA A 115 -18.61 8.21 -6.38
CA ALA A 115 -18.58 9.66 -6.51
C ALA A 115 -17.41 10.24 -5.70
N GLU A 116 -17.17 9.70 -4.50
CA GLU A 116 -16.08 10.16 -3.67
C GLU A 116 -14.73 9.88 -4.32
N ASP A 117 -14.57 8.68 -4.90
CA ASP A 117 -13.31 8.31 -5.53
C ASP A 117 -13.01 9.17 -6.75
N GLU A 118 -14.04 9.58 -7.50
CA GLU A 118 -13.83 10.44 -8.65
C GLU A 118 -13.25 11.79 -8.26
N GLU A 119 -13.52 12.21 -7.03
CA GLU A 119 -13.02 13.49 -6.55
C GLU A 119 -11.67 13.37 -5.86
N THR A 120 -11.16 12.16 -5.73
CA THR A 120 -9.90 11.95 -5.01
C THR A 120 -8.72 12.40 -5.87
N ASP A 121 -7.95 13.33 -5.34
CA ASP A 121 -6.72 13.77 -5.97
C ASP A 121 -5.62 12.81 -5.56
N PRO A 122 -4.92 12.16 -6.50
CA PRO A 122 -3.83 11.26 -6.12
C PRO A 122 -2.76 11.93 -5.26
N ASP A 123 -2.58 13.23 -5.39
CA ASP A 123 -1.58 13.94 -4.59
C ASP A 123 -1.98 14.05 -3.14
N GLU A 124 -3.24 13.84 -2.81
CA GLU A 124 -3.68 13.87 -1.43
C GLU A 124 -3.40 12.56 -0.70
N ILE A 125 -3.04 11.52 -1.43
CA ILE A 125 -2.79 10.22 -0.84
C ILE A 125 -1.36 10.17 -0.34
N GLN A 126 -1.20 9.77 0.92
CA GLN A 126 0.10 9.79 1.57
C GLN A 126 0.81 8.46 1.44
N ASP A 127 1.78 8.40 0.55
CA ASP A 127 2.70 7.27 0.50
C ASP A 127 3.96 7.70 1.25
N SER A 128 4.57 6.79 1.98
CA SER A 128 5.72 7.17 2.78
C SER A 128 6.91 6.26 2.57
N VAL A 129 8.10 6.84 2.70
CA VAL A 129 9.37 6.14 2.62
C VAL A 129 10.19 6.55 3.84
N GLY A 130 10.82 5.60 4.50
CA GLY A 130 11.62 5.94 5.65
C GLY A 130 12.53 4.80 6.08
N ARG A 131 13.31 5.07 7.11
CA ARG A 131 14.19 4.07 7.69
C ARG A 131 13.68 3.70 9.07
N ALA A 132 13.65 2.42 9.34
CA ALA A 132 13.27 1.97 10.66
C ALA A 132 14.29 2.51 11.66
N GLY A 133 13.81 2.96 12.80
CA GLY A 133 14.69 3.49 13.83
C GLY A 133 15.05 4.95 13.69
N VAL A 134 14.67 5.55 12.61
CA VAL A 134 14.89 6.95 12.45
C VAL A 134 13.64 7.66 12.90
N THR A 135 13.38 7.68 14.06
CA THR A 135 12.24 8.21 14.41
C THR A 135 12.37 9.15 15.24
N HIS A 136 12.18 9.63 15.34
CA HIS A 136 11.99 10.24 16.20
C HIS A 136 12.03 11.16 16.64
#